data_7cce4aeb7f13213b54c4c3458bbf5bc3
#
_entry.id   7cce4aeb7f13213b54c4c3458bbf5bc3
#
_cell.length_a   1.000
_cell.length_b   1.000
_cell.length_c   1.000
_cell.angle_alpha   90.00
_cell.angle_beta   90.00
_cell.angle_gamma   90.00
#
_symmetry.space_group_name_H-M   'P 1'
#
loop_
_entity.id
_entity.type
_entity.pdbx_description
1 polymer ?
#
loop_
_entity_poly.entity_id
_entity_poly.type
_entity_poly.pdbx_seq_one_letter_code
_entity_poly.pdbx_strand_id
1 'polypeptide(L)'
;VKTEWSDAAQTGLNGYDLVHLFNIMPVEDTYGQFLNARRQRKPIVLSPIFWEPVEYLEASGQADTFGEWWRKTMSWRREIIAGVDLILPNSVAELEALRRVFKGLPPAEIVPNAADRSFAMARPERFRSKFPSRDFILSVGRICRRKNQLSLIRVSRELGLPLVLVGPLNDGEYYRDCRKAAAGARVSFIDTLPQTELASAYAAARVHALVSWYDTPGLVSLEAALAGCRIVSTDRGSTREYLGDAAFYCDPGDEKSIMRAITAAWESKPNPELKARILEKYTWEEAARATYRGYRRAVEA
;
A
#
# COMPACT_ATOMS: atom_id res chain seq x y z
N VAL A 1 3.13 -23.48 11.36
CA VAL A 1 2.34 -23.62 10.12
C VAL A 1 3.30 -23.92 8.98
N LYS A 2 3.02 -24.99 8.23
CA LYS A 2 3.71 -25.27 6.96
C LYS A 2 2.89 -24.65 5.84
N THR A 3 3.52 -23.86 4.98
CA THR A 3 2.85 -23.15 3.89
C THR A 3 3.48 -23.50 2.55
N GLU A 4 2.65 -23.56 1.51
CA GLU A 4 3.07 -23.62 0.12
C GLU A 4 2.34 -22.53 -0.65
N TRP A 5 2.98 -21.98 -1.66
CA TRP A 5 2.43 -20.91 -2.49
C TRP A 5 2.17 -21.42 -3.91
N SER A 6 1.05 -20.97 -4.50
CA SER A 6 0.71 -21.26 -5.89
C SER A 6 -0.10 -20.12 -6.49
N ASP A 7 0.19 -19.75 -7.72
CA ASP A 7 -0.60 -18.83 -8.55
C ASP A 7 -1.59 -19.57 -9.48
N ALA A 8 -1.51 -20.90 -9.53
CA ALA A 8 -2.35 -21.69 -10.40
C ALA A 8 -3.81 -21.73 -9.93
N ALA A 9 -4.74 -21.50 -10.85
CA ALA A 9 -6.18 -21.59 -10.58
C ALA A 9 -6.64 -23.02 -10.22
N GLN A 10 -5.88 -24.05 -10.57
CA GLN A 10 -6.21 -25.45 -10.33
C GLN A 10 -5.04 -26.20 -9.67
N THR A 11 -4.89 -25.99 -8.37
CA THR A 11 -3.89 -26.71 -7.56
C THR A 11 -4.56 -27.85 -6.81
N GLY A 12 -3.88 -29.02 -6.72
CA GLY A 12 -4.30 -30.11 -5.84
C GLY A 12 -4.15 -29.70 -4.39
N LEU A 13 -5.20 -29.85 -3.59
CA LEU A 13 -5.24 -29.39 -2.19
C LEU A 13 -5.23 -30.54 -1.18
N ASN A 14 -4.92 -31.75 -1.61
CA ASN A 14 -4.76 -32.88 -0.71
C ASN A 14 -3.60 -32.64 0.26
N GLY A 15 -3.83 -32.91 1.55
CA GLY A 15 -2.82 -32.72 2.60
C GLY A 15 -2.71 -31.29 3.15
N TYR A 16 -3.53 -30.36 2.68
CA TYR A 16 -3.64 -29.02 3.27
C TYR A 16 -4.90 -28.89 4.12
N ASP A 17 -4.81 -28.17 5.24
CA ASP A 17 -5.91 -27.96 6.17
C ASP A 17 -6.83 -26.83 5.74
N LEU A 18 -6.29 -25.81 5.06
CA LEU A 18 -7.03 -24.63 4.55
C LEU A 18 -6.36 -24.03 3.31
N VAL A 19 -7.08 -23.14 2.64
CA VAL A 19 -6.59 -22.29 1.56
C VAL A 19 -6.67 -20.82 1.99
N HIS A 20 -5.59 -20.07 1.79
CA HIS A 20 -5.58 -18.64 2.00
C HIS A 20 -5.50 -17.93 0.65
N LEU A 21 -6.57 -17.23 0.30
CA LEU A 21 -6.68 -16.43 -0.91
C LEU A 21 -6.30 -14.96 -0.65
N PHE A 22 -5.76 -14.30 -1.67
CA PHE A 22 -5.33 -12.92 -1.56
C PHE A 22 -5.91 -12.08 -2.69
N ASN A 23 -6.40 -10.88 -2.36
CA ASN A 23 -6.68 -9.80 -3.28
C ASN A 23 -7.90 -10.02 -4.18
N ILE A 24 -8.97 -9.29 -3.90
CA ILE A 24 -10.19 -9.30 -4.72
C ILE A 24 -10.27 -8.10 -5.68
N MET A 25 -9.20 -7.30 -5.81
CA MET A 25 -9.19 -6.20 -6.77
C MET A 25 -9.01 -6.74 -8.19
N PRO A 26 -7.87 -7.38 -8.57
CA PRO A 26 -7.81 -8.23 -9.76
C PRO A 26 -8.47 -9.58 -9.42
N VAL A 27 -9.79 -9.66 -9.61
CA VAL A 27 -10.61 -10.74 -9.05
C VAL A 27 -10.57 -12.04 -9.85
N GLU A 28 -10.13 -12.00 -11.10
CA GLU A 28 -10.21 -13.12 -12.05
C GLU A 28 -9.47 -14.35 -11.54
N ASP A 29 -8.20 -14.18 -11.16
CA ASP A 29 -7.36 -15.27 -10.64
C ASP A 29 -7.89 -15.79 -9.31
N THR A 30 -8.22 -14.86 -8.39
CA THR A 30 -8.75 -15.19 -7.07
C THR A 30 -10.08 -15.94 -7.18
N TYR A 31 -10.93 -15.59 -8.15
CA TYR A 31 -12.19 -16.30 -8.37
C TYR A 31 -11.96 -17.72 -8.87
N GLY A 32 -11.02 -17.93 -9.77
CA GLY A 32 -10.64 -19.28 -10.23
C GLY A 32 -10.11 -20.15 -9.09
N GLN A 33 -9.23 -19.60 -8.25
CA GLN A 33 -8.68 -20.27 -7.07
C GLN A 33 -9.77 -20.56 -6.02
N PHE A 34 -10.70 -19.63 -5.81
CA PHE A 34 -11.87 -19.82 -4.93
C PHE A 34 -12.75 -20.98 -5.38
N LEU A 35 -13.11 -21.06 -6.66
CA LEU A 35 -13.90 -22.16 -7.18
C LEU A 35 -13.18 -23.52 -7.03
N ASN A 36 -11.86 -23.54 -7.19
CA ASN A 36 -11.06 -24.74 -6.98
C ASN A 36 -11.06 -25.20 -5.52
N ALA A 37 -10.86 -24.27 -4.56
CA ALA A 37 -10.90 -24.57 -3.13
C ALA A 37 -12.28 -25.09 -2.68
N ARG A 38 -13.36 -24.45 -3.15
CA ARG A 38 -14.74 -24.86 -2.92
C ARG A 38 -15.01 -26.27 -3.43
N ARG A 39 -14.57 -26.60 -4.64
CA ARG A 39 -14.73 -27.93 -5.25
C ARG A 39 -14.04 -29.03 -4.44
N GLN A 40 -12.88 -28.72 -3.86
CA GLN A 40 -12.11 -29.62 -3.01
C GLN A 40 -12.51 -29.54 -1.52
N ARG A 41 -13.56 -28.81 -1.18
CA ARG A 41 -14.17 -28.68 0.16
C ARG A 41 -13.15 -28.30 1.24
N LYS A 42 -12.27 -27.34 0.93
CA LYS A 42 -11.30 -26.80 1.89
C LYS A 42 -11.86 -25.56 2.58
N PRO A 43 -11.58 -25.39 3.89
CA PRO A 43 -11.76 -24.10 4.55
C PRO A 43 -11.01 -23.00 3.80
N ILE A 44 -11.66 -21.86 3.58
CA ILE A 44 -11.12 -20.75 2.78
C ILE A 44 -11.00 -19.50 3.64
N VAL A 45 -9.80 -19.00 3.75
CA VAL A 45 -9.49 -17.69 4.36
C VAL A 45 -9.14 -16.70 3.26
N LEU A 46 -9.55 -15.45 3.39
CA LEU A 46 -9.30 -14.42 2.39
C LEU A 46 -8.68 -13.16 3.02
N SER A 47 -7.51 -12.74 2.53
CA SER A 47 -7.01 -11.37 2.70
C SER A 47 -7.53 -10.51 1.54
N PRO A 48 -8.52 -9.64 1.73
CA PRO A 48 -9.26 -8.99 0.63
C PRO A 48 -8.42 -7.99 -0.15
N ILE A 49 -7.54 -7.24 0.52
CA ILE A 49 -6.77 -6.10 -0.02
C ILE A 49 -7.69 -5.14 -0.78
N PHE A 50 -8.83 -4.86 -0.13
CA PHE A 50 -9.96 -4.17 -0.76
C PHE A 50 -9.87 -2.66 -0.60
N TRP A 51 -10.29 -1.95 -1.66
CA TRP A 51 -10.55 -0.52 -1.64
C TRP A 51 -11.64 -0.16 -2.65
N GLU A 52 -12.35 0.93 -2.40
CA GLU A 52 -13.40 1.44 -3.29
C GLU A 52 -12.75 2.34 -4.34
N PRO A 53 -12.75 1.96 -5.64
CA PRO A 53 -12.03 2.71 -6.67
C PRO A 53 -12.79 3.91 -7.24
N VAL A 54 -14.05 4.13 -6.86
CA VAL A 54 -14.96 5.10 -7.52
C VAL A 54 -14.36 6.50 -7.56
N GLU A 55 -13.97 7.05 -6.42
CA GLU A 55 -13.34 8.39 -6.33
C GLU A 55 -12.11 8.53 -7.25
N TYR A 56 -11.26 7.53 -7.24
CA TYR A 56 -10.07 7.50 -8.11
C TYR A 56 -10.45 7.42 -9.60
N LEU A 57 -11.42 6.59 -9.95
CA LEU A 57 -11.84 6.41 -11.35
C LEU A 57 -12.46 7.69 -11.93
N GLU A 58 -13.26 8.39 -11.13
CA GLU A 58 -13.83 9.69 -11.49
C GLU A 58 -12.72 10.75 -11.66
N ALA A 59 -11.83 10.87 -10.69
CA ALA A 59 -10.75 11.84 -10.71
C ALA A 59 -9.70 11.59 -11.80
N SER A 60 -9.49 10.33 -12.18
CA SER A 60 -8.51 9.94 -13.22
C SER A 60 -9.09 9.91 -14.63
N GLY A 61 -10.40 10.16 -14.80
CA GLY A 61 -11.10 10.04 -16.09
C GLY A 61 -11.19 8.59 -16.62
N GLN A 62 -11.02 7.59 -15.74
CA GLN A 62 -11.05 6.16 -16.09
C GLN A 62 -12.39 5.49 -15.75
N ALA A 63 -13.41 6.29 -15.40
CA ALA A 63 -14.70 5.79 -14.94
C ALA A 63 -15.41 4.91 -15.99
N ASP A 64 -15.29 5.21 -17.27
CA ASP A 64 -15.96 4.45 -18.33
C ASP A 64 -15.35 3.05 -18.51
N THR A 65 -14.04 2.95 -18.65
CA THR A 65 -13.36 1.68 -18.95
C THR A 65 -13.24 0.78 -17.73
N PHE A 66 -12.68 1.31 -16.65
CA PHE A 66 -12.48 0.56 -15.41
C PHE A 66 -13.78 0.39 -14.62
N GLY A 67 -14.68 1.36 -14.67
CA GLY A 67 -15.98 1.29 -14.03
C GLY A 67 -16.86 0.20 -14.61
N GLU A 68 -16.80 -0.04 -15.92
CA GLU A 68 -17.50 -1.16 -16.56
C GLU A 68 -16.95 -2.52 -16.11
N TRP A 69 -15.63 -2.69 -16.13
CA TRP A 69 -14.98 -3.90 -15.62
C TRP A 69 -15.32 -4.13 -14.13
N TRP A 70 -15.28 -3.11 -13.30
CA TRP A 70 -15.64 -3.17 -11.89
C TRP A 70 -17.06 -3.67 -11.67
N ARG A 71 -18.02 -3.13 -12.43
CA ARG A 71 -19.43 -3.56 -12.38
C ARG A 71 -19.61 -5.00 -12.84
N LYS A 72 -19.01 -5.37 -13.96
CA LYS A 72 -19.10 -6.73 -14.53
C LYS A 72 -18.55 -7.81 -13.58
N THR A 73 -17.46 -7.51 -12.90
CA THR A 73 -16.79 -8.47 -12.02
C THR A 73 -17.26 -8.42 -10.56
N MET A 74 -18.23 -7.54 -10.24
CA MET A 74 -18.74 -7.40 -8.87
C MET A 74 -19.47 -8.67 -8.37
N SER A 75 -20.11 -9.41 -9.26
CA SER A 75 -20.77 -10.70 -8.91
C SER A 75 -19.76 -11.71 -8.37
N TRP A 76 -18.58 -11.83 -8.96
CA TRP A 76 -17.51 -12.71 -8.51
C TRP A 76 -16.99 -12.32 -7.12
N ARG A 77 -16.81 -11.03 -6.88
CA ARG A 77 -16.42 -10.54 -5.54
C ARG A 77 -17.46 -10.89 -4.49
N ARG A 78 -18.76 -10.72 -4.83
CA ARG A 78 -19.86 -11.09 -3.90
C ARG A 78 -19.87 -12.58 -3.62
N GLU A 79 -19.65 -13.41 -4.63
CA GLU A 79 -19.62 -14.87 -4.48
C GLU A 79 -18.42 -15.31 -3.62
N ILE A 80 -17.23 -14.75 -3.85
CA ILE A 80 -16.05 -15.01 -2.99
C ILE A 80 -16.37 -14.62 -1.55
N ILE A 81 -16.80 -13.39 -1.29
CA ILE A 81 -17.09 -12.88 0.06
C ILE A 81 -18.14 -13.75 0.76
N ALA A 82 -19.19 -14.17 0.06
CA ALA A 82 -20.24 -15.01 0.64
C ALA A 82 -19.81 -16.46 0.86
N GLY A 83 -18.75 -16.91 0.19
CA GLY A 83 -18.35 -18.32 0.19
C GLY A 83 -17.04 -18.63 0.91
N VAL A 84 -16.34 -17.63 1.48
CA VAL A 84 -15.16 -17.85 2.32
C VAL A 84 -15.58 -17.98 3.79
N ASP A 85 -14.81 -18.74 4.57
CA ASP A 85 -15.14 -19.03 5.97
C ASP A 85 -14.69 -17.89 6.91
N LEU A 86 -13.64 -17.14 6.50
CA LEU A 86 -13.11 -16.04 7.30
C LEU A 86 -12.37 -15.03 6.40
N ILE A 87 -12.50 -13.74 6.71
CA ILE A 87 -11.73 -12.68 6.07
C ILE A 87 -10.66 -12.11 7.02
N LEU A 88 -9.52 -11.74 6.44
CA LEU A 88 -8.39 -11.14 7.12
C LEU A 88 -8.12 -9.73 6.54
N PRO A 89 -8.98 -8.73 6.86
CA PRO A 89 -8.70 -7.36 6.46
C PRO A 89 -7.42 -6.85 7.11
N ASN A 90 -6.68 -5.99 6.40
CA ASN A 90 -5.45 -5.41 6.94
C ASN A 90 -5.68 -4.29 7.97
N SER A 91 -6.91 -3.83 8.13
CA SER A 91 -7.27 -2.70 8.99
C SER A 91 -8.76 -2.69 9.30
N VAL A 92 -9.14 -1.96 10.35
CA VAL A 92 -10.54 -1.66 10.62
C VAL A 92 -11.13 -0.83 9.48
N ALA A 93 -10.38 0.09 8.92
CA ALA A 93 -10.80 0.90 7.78
C ALA A 93 -11.14 0.04 6.54
N GLU A 94 -10.35 -1.00 6.25
CA GLU A 94 -10.67 -1.94 5.16
C GLU A 94 -11.94 -2.75 5.48
N LEU A 95 -12.09 -3.23 6.71
CA LEU A 95 -13.29 -3.95 7.14
C LEU A 95 -14.54 -3.09 6.99
N GLU A 96 -14.48 -1.82 7.36
CA GLU A 96 -15.59 -0.88 7.18
C GLU A 96 -15.90 -0.61 5.69
N ALA A 97 -14.87 -0.51 4.85
CA ALA A 97 -15.05 -0.41 3.39
C ALA A 97 -15.77 -1.65 2.83
N LEU A 98 -15.37 -2.85 3.26
CA LEU A 98 -16.06 -4.10 2.88
C LEU A 98 -17.53 -4.10 3.34
N ARG A 99 -17.82 -3.64 4.57
CA ARG A 99 -19.19 -3.56 5.10
C ARG A 99 -20.10 -2.62 4.30
N ARG A 100 -19.55 -1.53 3.75
CA ARG A 100 -20.33 -0.62 2.90
C ARG A 100 -20.73 -1.24 1.56
N VAL A 101 -19.87 -2.09 1.00
CA VAL A 101 -20.04 -2.64 -0.35
C VAL A 101 -20.71 -4.02 -0.35
N PHE A 102 -20.41 -4.85 0.64
CA PHE A 102 -20.89 -6.23 0.70
C PHE A 102 -21.83 -6.45 1.89
N LYS A 103 -22.95 -7.13 1.63
CA LYS A 103 -23.88 -7.55 2.69
C LYS A 103 -23.47 -8.92 3.23
N GLY A 104 -23.61 -9.13 4.55
CA GLY A 104 -23.41 -10.43 5.16
C GLY A 104 -21.95 -10.90 5.08
N LEU A 105 -21.02 -10.09 5.58
CA LEU A 105 -19.62 -10.50 5.65
C LEU A 105 -19.43 -11.74 6.54
N PRO A 106 -18.53 -12.65 6.21
CA PRO A 106 -18.12 -13.73 7.10
C PRO A 106 -17.40 -13.15 8.35
N PRO A 107 -17.10 -14.01 9.36
CA PRO A 107 -16.26 -13.62 10.47
C PRO A 107 -14.96 -12.96 10.01
N ALA A 108 -14.44 -11.99 10.77
CA ALA A 108 -13.23 -11.27 10.43
C ALA A 108 -12.20 -11.30 11.56
N GLU A 109 -10.93 -11.34 11.21
CA GLU A 109 -9.77 -11.10 12.09
C GLU A 109 -8.89 -10.04 11.44
N ILE A 110 -8.57 -8.96 12.13
CA ILE A 110 -7.69 -7.92 11.58
C ILE A 110 -6.25 -8.42 11.57
N VAL A 111 -5.64 -8.48 10.39
CA VAL A 111 -4.24 -8.86 10.20
C VAL A 111 -3.49 -7.66 9.62
N PRO A 112 -2.78 -6.90 10.45
CA PRO A 112 -2.12 -5.69 9.98
C PRO A 112 -1.00 -6.01 8.98
N ASN A 113 -0.84 -5.13 8.00
CA ASN A 113 0.36 -5.11 7.18
C ASN A 113 1.59 -4.73 8.02
N ALA A 114 2.78 -5.13 7.58
CA ALA A 114 3.98 -5.02 8.37
C ALA A 114 5.16 -4.44 7.58
N ALA A 115 6.13 -3.87 8.29
CA ALA A 115 7.43 -3.52 7.75
C ALA A 115 8.53 -4.32 8.43
N ASP A 116 9.63 -4.55 7.70
CA ASP A 116 10.79 -5.23 8.23
C ASP A 116 11.53 -4.33 9.25
N ARG A 117 11.81 -4.88 10.43
CA ARG A 117 12.54 -4.17 11.51
C ARG A 117 13.91 -3.68 11.09
N SER A 118 14.54 -4.28 10.08
CA SER A 118 15.87 -3.90 9.58
C SER A 118 15.90 -2.45 9.06
N PHE A 119 14.78 -1.91 8.57
CA PHE A 119 14.69 -0.50 8.18
C PHE A 119 14.97 0.46 9.36
N ALA A 120 14.74 0.04 10.60
CA ALA A 120 15.04 0.85 11.77
C ALA A 120 16.55 1.03 12.02
N MET A 121 17.38 0.21 11.38
CA MET A 121 18.85 0.27 11.44
C MET A 121 19.47 0.87 10.18
N ALA A 122 18.66 1.37 9.24
CA ALA A 122 19.10 1.93 7.98
C ALA A 122 20.01 3.14 8.18
N ARG A 123 21.05 3.26 7.33
CA ARG A 123 22.04 4.32 7.37
C ARG A 123 22.12 5.04 6.01
N PRO A 124 22.34 6.36 5.99
CA PRO A 124 22.22 7.16 4.77
C PRO A 124 23.44 7.11 3.85
N GLU A 125 24.59 6.63 4.28
CA GLU A 125 25.89 6.82 3.64
C GLU A 125 25.93 6.24 2.23
N ARG A 126 25.36 5.04 2.05
CA ARG A 126 25.35 4.34 0.77
C ARG A 126 24.57 5.12 -0.32
N PHE A 127 23.43 5.68 0.04
CA PHE A 127 22.66 6.50 -0.90
C PHE A 127 23.30 7.86 -1.12
N ARG A 128 23.79 8.51 -0.07
CA ARG A 128 24.45 9.82 -0.13
C ARG A 128 25.72 9.82 -0.96
N SER A 129 26.45 8.70 -1.05
CA SER A 129 27.61 8.60 -1.93
C SER A 129 27.26 8.75 -3.41
N LYS A 130 26.05 8.38 -3.80
CA LYS A 130 25.53 8.49 -5.18
C LYS A 130 24.67 9.75 -5.38
N PHE A 131 24.03 10.22 -4.32
CA PHE A 131 23.14 11.40 -4.30
C PHE A 131 23.59 12.37 -3.19
N PRO A 132 24.43 13.34 -3.52
CA PRO A 132 25.03 14.24 -2.54
C PRO A 132 24.05 15.28 -1.96
N SER A 133 22.81 15.37 -2.45
CA SER A 133 21.79 16.26 -1.87
C SER A 133 21.48 15.83 -0.42
N ARG A 134 21.64 16.76 0.53
CA ARG A 134 21.45 16.46 1.95
C ARG A 134 20.00 16.35 2.36
N ASP A 135 19.13 17.17 1.76
CA ASP A 135 17.71 17.24 2.07
C ASP A 135 16.90 17.10 0.79
N PHE A 136 16.03 16.10 0.73
CA PHE A 136 15.15 15.85 -0.40
C PHE A 136 13.87 15.13 0.05
N ILE A 137 12.84 15.25 -0.79
CA ILE A 137 11.62 14.45 -0.70
C ILE A 137 11.87 13.14 -1.44
N LEU A 138 11.54 12.02 -0.82
CA LEU A 138 11.57 10.69 -1.44
C LEU A 138 10.13 10.19 -1.62
N SER A 139 9.82 9.70 -2.81
CA SER A 139 8.57 8.97 -3.05
C SER A 139 8.89 7.62 -3.68
N VAL A 140 8.42 6.54 -3.05
CA VAL A 140 8.69 5.16 -3.47
C VAL A 140 7.40 4.48 -3.90
N GLY A 141 7.42 3.90 -5.10
CA GLY A 141 6.29 3.17 -5.64
C GLY A 141 6.23 3.20 -7.16
N ARG A 142 5.48 2.30 -7.76
CA ARG A 142 5.26 2.24 -9.21
C ARG A 142 4.84 3.60 -9.75
N ILE A 143 5.42 4.03 -10.87
CA ILE A 143 5.04 5.28 -11.53
C ILE A 143 3.72 5.05 -12.26
N CYS A 144 2.61 5.51 -11.68
CA CYS A 144 1.26 5.36 -12.24
C CYS A 144 0.29 6.41 -11.67
N ARG A 145 -0.81 6.67 -12.38
CA ARG A 145 -1.83 7.69 -12.03
C ARG A 145 -2.33 7.57 -10.59
N ARG A 146 -2.56 6.35 -10.09
CA ARG A 146 -3.01 6.12 -8.72
C ARG A 146 -2.03 6.60 -7.65
N LYS A 147 -0.73 6.56 -7.94
CA LYS A 147 0.32 7.02 -7.00
C LYS A 147 0.54 8.53 -7.02
N ASN A 148 -0.07 9.23 -7.99
CA ASN A 148 -0.16 10.70 -8.05
C ASN A 148 1.17 11.46 -8.01
N GLN A 149 2.23 10.87 -8.58
CA GLN A 149 3.54 11.52 -8.63
C GLN A 149 3.52 12.84 -9.41
N LEU A 150 2.60 13.02 -10.36
CA LEU A 150 2.50 14.24 -11.15
C LEU A 150 2.20 15.46 -10.27
N SER A 151 1.22 15.37 -9.36
CA SER A 151 0.93 16.44 -8.39
C SER A 151 2.10 16.67 -7.44
N LEU A 152 2.76 15.60 -6.98
CA LEU A 152 3.95 15.73 -6.12
C LEU A 152 5.11 16.45 -6.84
N ILE A 153 5.34 16.17 -8.14
CA ILE A 153 6.34 16.87 -8.97
C ILE A 153 6.02 18.36 -9.07
N ARG A 154 4.76 18.73 -9.35
CA ARG A 154 4.33 20.13 -9.46
C ARG A 154 4.53 20.88 -8.14
N VAL A 155 4.10 20.29 -7.04
CA VAL A 155 4.27 20.85 -5.69
C VAL A 155 5.75 20.98 -5.32
N SER A 156 6.56 19.95 -5.55
CA SER A 156 8.00 19.99 -5.30
C SER A 156 8.70 21.09 -6.10
N ARG A 157 8.31 21.27 -7.37
CA ARG A 157 8.82 22.34 -8.25
C ARG A 157 8.45 23.73 -7.70
N GLU A 158 7.20 23.94 -7.30
CA GLU A 158 6.72 25.20 -6.75
C GLU A 158 7.43 25.58 -5.44
N LEU A 159 7.66 24.59 -4.57
CA LEU A 159 8.42 24.76 -3.33
C LEU A 159 9.93 24.85 -3.55
N GLY A 160 10.43 24.60 -4.75
CA GLY A 160 11.86 24.55 -5.03
C GLY A 160 12.61 23.44 -4.29
N LEU A 161 11.92 22.38 -3.85
CA LEU A 161 12.52 21.28 -3.08
C LEU A 161 12.98 20.14 -4.00
N PRO A 162 14.12 19.48 -3.71
CA PRO A 162 14.54 18.31 -4.46
C PRO A 162 13.61 17.14 -4.23
N LEU A 163 13.27 16.40 -5.32
CA LEU A 163 12.43 15.22 -5.28
C LEU A 163 13.13 14.02 -5.93
N VAL A 164 13.13 12.90 -5.26
CA VAL A 164 13.60 11.62 -5.80
C VAL A 164 12.41 10.67 -5.87
N LEU A 165 12.11 10.19 -7.07
CA LEU A 165 11.09 9.18 -7.35
C LEU A 165 11.77 7.84 -7.60
N VAL A 166 11.40 6.82 -6.82
CA VAL A 166 11.95 5.46 -6.94
C VAL A 166 10.81 4.48 -7.23
N GLY A 167 10.89 3.78 -8.32
CA GLY A 167 9.96 2.71 -8.66
C GLY A 167 9.82 2.46 -10.15
N PRO A 168 9.41 1.24 -10.51
CA PRO A 168 9.30 0.83 -11.90
C PRO A 168 8.20 1.58 -12.64
N LEU A 169 8.43 1.77 -13.92
CA LEU A 169 7.45 2.33 -14.85
C LEU A 169 6.29 1.34 -15.03
N ASN A 170 5.07 1.81 -14.77
CA ASN A 170 3.85 1.00 -14.89
C ASN A 170 2.83 1.61 -15.89
N ASP A 171 2.91 2.91 -16.17
CA ASP A 171 2.06 3.65 -17.10
C ASP A 171 2.92 4.61 -17.93
N GLY A 172 3.16 4.25 -19.19
CA GLY A 172 4.09 4.98 -20.06
C GLY A 172 3.59 6.37 -20.47
N GLU A 173 2.27 6.58 -20.61
CA GLU A 173 1.71 7.90 -20.88
C GLU A 173 1.87 8.82 -19.67
N TYR A 174 1.46 8.33 -18.52
CA TYR A 174 1.60 9.06 -17.27
C TYR A 174 3.06 9.39 -16.93
N TYR A 175 3.99 8.48 -17.23
CA TYR A 175 5.42 8.74 -17.07
C TYR A 175 5.90 9.90 -17.94
N ARG A 176 5.45 9.97 -19.22
CA ARG A 176 5.79 11.11 -20.11
C ARG A 176 5.28 12.43 -19.53
N ASP A 177 4.08 12.45 -18.94
CA ASP A 177 3.55 13.65 -18.30
C ASP A 177 4.37 14.03 -17.06
N CYS A 178 4.76 13.06 -16.23
CA CYS A 178 5.67 13.28 -15.11
C CYS A 178 7.02 13.85 -15.56
N ARG A 179 7.60 13.34 -16.65
CA ARG A 179 8.88 13.84 -17.21
C ARG A 179 8.75 15.27 -17.72
N LYS A 180 7.65 15.60 -18.39
CA LYS A 180 7.36 16.99 -18.84
C LYS A 180 7.24 17.93 -17.64
N ALA A 181 6.48 17.57 -16.62
CA ALA A 181 6.31 18.38 -15.42
C ALA A 181 7.63 18.58 -14.63
N ALA A 182 8.52 17.60 -14.68
CA ALA A 182 9.83 17.65 -14.04
C ALA A 182 10.86 18.51 -14.78
N ALA A 183 10.58 18.96 -16.02
CA ALA A 183 11.52 19.75 -16.79
C ALA A 183 11.87 21.07 -16.08
N GLY A 184 13.18 21.32 -15.86
CA GLY A 184 13.68 22.50 -15.14
C GLY A 184 13.50 22.46 -13.61
N ALA A 185 12.98 21.36 -13.04
CA ALA A 185 12.90 21.13 -11.61
C ALA A 185 13.99 20.15 -11.11
N ARG A 186 14.26 20.18 -9.81
CA ARG A 186 15.23 19.24 -9.17
C ARG A 186 14.59 17.88 -8.89
N VAL A 187 14.19 17.17 -9.94
CA VAL A 187 13.52 15.87 -9.86
C VAL A 187 14.37 14.78 -10.47
N SER A 188 14.62 13.73 -9.71
CA SER A 188 15.35 12.53 -10.16
C SER A 188 14.42 11.34 -10.21
N PHE A 189 14.56 10.51 -11.26
CA PHE A 189 13.83 9.26 -11.43
C PHE A 189 14.82 8.10 -11.34
N ILE A 190 14.50 7.13 -10.49
CA ILE A 190 15.26 5.88 -10.32
C ILE A 190 14.26 4.74 -10.53
N ASP A 191 14.59 3.79 -11.39
CA ASP A 191 13.68 2.69 -11.70
C ASP A 191 13.48 1.78 -10.48
N THR A 192 14.51 1.05 -10.09
CA THR A 192 14.47 0.16 -8.92
C THR A 192 15.75 0.30 -8.09
N LEU A 193 15.62 0.04 -6.80
CA LEU A 193 16.76 -0.07 -5.90
C LEU A 193 16.72 -1.41 -5.16
N PRO A 194 17.86 -2.08 -4.97
CA PRO A 194 17.95 -3.19 -4.02
C PRO A 194 17.49 -2.74 -2.62
N GLN A 195 16.89 -3.65 -1.85
CA GLN A 195 16.34 -3.34 -0.53
C GLN A 195 17.32 -2.60 0.39
N THR A 196 18.60 -2.98 0.38
CA THR A 196 19.64 -2.31 1.19
C THR A 196 19.93 -0.88 0.73
N GLU A 197 19.82 -0.59 -0.57
CA GLU A 197 19.96 0.77 -1.10
C GLU A 197 18.69 1.60 -0.85
N LEU A 198 17.53 0.97 -0.96
CA LEU A 198 16.24 1.59 -0.65
C LEU A 198 16.17 2.00 0.84
N ALA A 199 16.62 1.12 1.74
CA ALA A 199 16.74 1.45 3.16
C ALA A 199 17.65 2.66 3.38
N SER A 200 18.80 2.72 2.69
CA SER A 200 19.71 3.87 2.75
C SER A 200 19.11 5.14 2.16
N ALA A 201 18.28 5.02 1.11
CA ALA A 201 17.56 6.16 0.53
C ALA A 201 16.53 6.73 1.52
N TYR A 202 15.77 5.89 2.22
CA TYR A 202 14.89 6.32 3.29
C TYR A 202 15.65 7.05 4.41
N ALA A 203 16.76 6.45 4.88
CA ALA A 203 17.57 7.07 5.95
C ALA A 203 18.21 8.41 5.51
N ALA A 204 18.43 8.60 4.20
CA ALA A 204 18.99 9.84 3.66
C ALA A 204 17.95 10.93 3.42
N ALA A 205 16.69 10.56 3.18
CA ALA A 205 15.60 11.47 2.85
C ALA A 205 15.16 12.28 4.08
N ARG A 206 14.78 13.53 3.84
CA ARG A 206 14.16 14.37 4.88
C ARG A 206 12.70 14.04 5.07
N VAL A 207 11.96 13.89 3.97
CA VAL A 207 10.53 13.60 3.93
C VAL A 207 10.30 12.42 2.99
N HIS A 208 9.50 11.46 3.40
CA HIS A 208 8.91 10.48 2.49
C HIS A 208 7.47 10.92 2.18
N ALA A 209 7.12 11.05 0.90
CA ALA A 209 5.80 11.49 0.47
C ALA A 209 5.11 10.42 -0.38
N LEU A 210 3.93 9.98 0.06
CA LEU A 210 3.05 9.05 -0.65
C LEU A 210 1.66 9.68 -0.76
N VAL A 211 1.48 10.52 -1.80
CA VAL A 211 0.26 11.31 -2.05
C VAL A 211 -0.72 10.57 -2.97
N SER A 212 -0.81 9.28 -2.80
CA SER A 212 -1.63 8.37 -3.62
C SER A 212 -3.12 8.66 -3.45
N TRP A 213 -3.91 8.36 -4.48
CA TRP A 213 -5.37 8.37 -4.37
C TRP A 213 -5.91 7.37 -3.34
N TYR A 214 -5.18 6.31 -3.08
CA TYR A 214 -5.52 5.34 -2.05
C TYR A 214 -4.30 4.47 -1.69
N ASP A 215 -4.12 4.17 -0.40
CA ASP A 215 -3.13 3.20 0.09
C ASP A 215 -3.65 2.38 1.29
N THR A 216 -3.19 1.12 1.35
CA THR A 216 -3.51 0.13 2.38
C THR A 216 -2.25 -0.47 3.04
N PRO A 217 -1.62 0.12 3.97
CA PRO A 217 -1.46 1.49 4.46
C PRO A 217 -0.38 2.29 3.73
N GLY A 218 0.21 1.73 2.64
CA GLY A 218 1.46 2.18 2.05
C GLY A 218 2.67 1.64 2.81
N LEU A 219 3.05 0.38 2.55
CA LEU A 219 4.19 -0.29 3.21
C LEU A 219 5.46 0.55 3.19
N VAL A 220 5.72 1.22 2.06
CA VAL A 220 6.85 2.14 1.87
C VAL A 220 6.86 3.31 2.86
N SER A 221 5.69 3.74 3.37
CA SER A 221 5.60 4.76 4.42
C SER A 221 5.98 4.22 5.79
N LEU A 222 5.65 2.95 6.09
CA LEU A 222 6.09 2.28 7.31
C LEU A 222 7.62 2.06 7.31
N GLU A 223 8.18 1.61 6.19
CA GLU A 223 9.63 1.44 5.99
C GLU A 223 10.37 2.77 6.16
N ALA A 224 9.88 3.83 5.53
CA ALA A 224 10.44 5.17 5.62
C ALA A 224 10.39 5.74 7.04
N ALA A 225 9.27 5.50 7.75
CA ALA A 225 9.12 5.93 9.14
C ALA A 225 10.09 5.18 10.08
N LEU A 226 10.30 3.87 9.88
CA LEU A 226 11.33 3.11 10.60
C LEU A 226 12.73 3.67 10.37
N ALA A 227 13.03 4.10 9.14
CA ALA A 227 14.32 4.71 8.80
C ALA A 227 14.46 6.17 9.27
N GLY A 228 13.41 6.78 9.83
CA GLY A 228 13.45 8.12 10.44
C GLY A 228 12.96 9.28 9.56
N CYS A 229 12.34 9.00 8.41
CA CYS A 229 11.70 10.04 7.59
C CYS A 229 10.50 10.67 8.31
N ARG A 230 10.24 11.95 8.03
CA ARG A 230 8.91 12.53 8.25
C ARG A 230 8.01 12.01 7.14
N ILE A 231 6.78 11.66 7.51
CA ILE A 231 5.86 11.01 6.58
C ILE A 231 4.77 11.98 6.15
N VAL A 232 4.66 12.18 4.84
CA VAL A 232 3.47 12.76 4.20
C VAL A 232 2.71 11.63 3.53
N SER A 233 1.43 11.52 3.82
CA SER A 233 0.58 10.46 3.30
C SER A 233 -0.78 11.01 2.86
N THR A 234 -1.45 10.27 1.99
CA THR A 234 -2.86 10.51 1.70
C THR A 234 -3.70 10.33 2.96
N ASP A 235 -4.81 11.02 3.06
CA ASP A 235 -5.83 10.78 4.10
C ASP A 235 -6.83 9.67 3.68
N ARG A 236 -6.65 9.05 2.52
CA ARG A 236 -7.46 7.96 1.99
C ARG A 236 -6.94 6.60 2.43
N GLY A 237 -7.85 5.64 2.56
CA GLY A 237 -7.53 4.27 2.94
C GLY A 237 -7.26 4.08 4.43
N SER A 238 -6.33 3.20 4.76
CA SER A 238 -6.02 2.85 6.15
C SER A 238 -4.82 3.61 6.75
N THR A 239 -4.29 4.62 6.05
CA THR A 239 -3.06 5.31 6.44
C THR A 239 -3.13 5.91 7.84
N ARG A 240 -4.27 6.52 8.21
CA ARG A 240 -4.45 7.10 9.55
C ARG A 240 -4.45 6.06 10.67
N GLU A 241 -4.98 4.87 10.42
CA GLU A 241 -4.98 3.79 11.41
C GLU A 241 -3.55 3.35 11.75
N TYR A 242 -2.67 3.31 10.75
CA TYR A 242 -1.28 2.90 10.92
C TYR A 242 -0.39 4.02 11.46
N LEU A 243 -0.48 5.20 10.86
CA LEU A 243 0.47 6.29 11.12
C LEU A 243 0.00 7.22 12.26
N GLY A 244 -1.30 7.21 12.60
CA GLY A 244 -1.87 8.07 13.65
C GLY A 244 -1.64 9.56 13.36
N ASP A 245 -1.49 10.36 14.41
CA ASP A 245 -1.25 11.80 14.32
C ASP A 245 0.24 12.14 14.10
N ALA A 246 1.08 11.12 13.92
CA ALA A 246 2.52 11.29 13.73
C ALA A 246 2.93 11.49 12.27
N ALA A 247 1.97 11.53 11.34
CA ALA A 247 2.17 11.81 9.92
C ALA A 247 1.40 13.07 9.48
N PHE A 248 1.83 13.66 8.36
CA PHE A 248 1.19 14.81 7.74
C PHE A 248 0.29 14.33 6.61
N TYR A 249 -0.99 14.66 6.67
CA TYR A 249 -1.98 14.14 5.73
C TYR A 249 -2.36 15.17 4.68
N CYS A 250 -2.63 14.69 3.46
CA CYS A 250 -3.11 15.51 2.36
C CYS A 250 -4.29 14.87 1.63
N ASP A 251 -5.12 15.71 1.05
CA ASP A 251 -6.07 15.33 0.02
C ASP A 251 -5.31 15.17 -1.32
N PRO A 252 -5.31 13.97 -1.93
CA PRO A 252 -4.60 13.74 -3.20
C PRO A 252 -5.17 14.53 -4.38
N GLY A 253 -6.41 15.00 -4.31
CA GLY A 253 -7.07 15.83 -5.31
C GLY A 253 -6.77 17.32 -5.20
N ASP A 254 -6.12 17.78 -4.11
CA ASP A 254 -5.80 19.18 -3.86
C ASP A 254 -4.28 19.41 -3.73
N GLU A 255 -3.66 19.97 -4.79
CA GLU A 255 -2.22 20.29 -4.78
C GLU A 255 -1.85 21.27 -3.66
N LYS A 256 -2.76 22.17 -3.24
CA LYS A 256 -2.53 23.06 -2.10
C LYS A 256 -2.52 22.29 -0.77
N SER A 257 -3.35 21.25 -0.62
CA SER A 257 -3.30 20.34 0.52
C SER A 257 -1.99 19.57 0.57
N ILE A 258 -1.54 19.03 -0.58
CA ILE A 258 -0.23 18.37 -0.70
C ILE A 258 0.89 19.33 -0.32
N MET A 259 0.86 20.57 -0.81
CA MET A 259 1.86 21.60 -0.50
C MET A 259 1.93 21.88 1.01
N ARG A 260 0.78 22.12 1.65
CA ARG A 260 0.72 22.34 3.11
C ARG A 260 1.34 21.19 3.90
N ALA A 261 0.98 19.94 3.54
CA ALA A 261 1.50 18.75 4.19
C ALA A 261 3.02 18.59 4.01
N ILE A 262 3.52 18.81 2.78
CA ILE A 262 4.98 18.79 2.49
C ILE A 262 5.71 19.86 3.28
N THR A 263 5.23 21.11 3.29
CA THR A 263 5.86 22.22 4.01
C THR A 263 5.92 21.93 5.51
N ALA A 264 4.80 21.52 6.10
CA ALA A 264 4.74 21.17 7.52
C ALA A 264 5.70 20.02 7.88
N ALA A 265 5.75 18.95 7.05
CA ALA A 265 6.68 17.85 7.25
C ALA A 265 8.15 18.31 7.09
N TRP A 266 8.42 19.17 6.10
CA TRP A 266 9.76 19.66 5.83
C TRP A 266 10.34 20.49 6.99
N GLU A 267 9.51 21.30 7.63
CA GLU A 267 9.88 22.16 8.76
C GLU A 267 9.91 21.42 10.12
N SER A 268 9.22 20.28 10.21
CA SER A 268 9.11 19.50 11.45
C SER A 268 10.42 18.83 11.88
N LYS A 269 10.45 18.41 13.14
CA LYS A 269 11.49 17.50 13.66
C LYS A 269 11.10 16.04 13.41
N PRO A 270 12.05 15.08 13.36
CA PRO A 270 11.72 13.65 13.35
C PRO A 270 10.84 13.27 14.54
N ASN A 271 9.83 12.44 14.31
CA ASN A 271 8.96 11.94 15.36
C ASN A 271 9.34 10.48 15.74
N PRO A 272 9.99 10.24 16.89
CA PRO A 272 10.36 8.90 17.31
C PRO A 272 9.18 8.02 17.70
N GLU A 273 8.03 8.60 18.05
CA GLU A 273 6.83 7.86 18.45
C GLU A 273 6.28 7.00 17.30
N LEU A 274 6.34 7.50 16.06
CA LEU A 274 5.91 6.75 14.90
C LEU A 274 6.75 5.49 14.69
N LYS A 275 8.08 5.61 14.84
CA LYS A 275 8.99 4.45 14.78
C LYS A 275 8.67 3.43 15.87
N ALA A 276 8.46 3.88 17.11
CA ALA A 276 8.11 3.01 18.23
C ALA A 276 6.78 2.29 17.99
N ARG A 277 5.75 3.01 17.54
CA ARG A 277 4.44 2.46 17.18
C ARG A 277 4.54 1.35 16.12
N ILE A 278 5.35 1.56 15.06
CA ILE A 278 5.51 0.57 14.00
C ILE A 278 6.22 -0.68 14.52
N LEU A 279 7.30 -0.51 15.31
CA LEU A 279 8.04 -1.63 15.91
C LEU A 279 7.20 -2.44 16.90
N GLU A 280 6.22 -1.82 17.56
CA GLU A 280 5.31 -2.49 18.48
C GLU A 280 4.19 -3.25 17.74
N LYS A 281 3.55 -2.63 16.72
CA LYS A 281 2.25 -3.09 16.20
C LYS A 281 2.28 -3.62 14.77
N TYR A 282 3.26 -3.18 13.96
CA TYR A 282 3.24 -3.39 12.51
C TYR A 282 4.50 -4.11 12.02
N THR A 283 4.85 -5.21 12.69
CA THR A 283 5.97 -6.11 12.33
C THR A 283 5.45 -7.42 11.75
N TRP A 284 6.29 -8.12 11.01
CA TRP A 284 5.93 -9.41 10.43
C TRP A 284 5.55 -10.46 11.49
N GLU A 285 6.12 -10.36 12.70
CA GLU A 285 5.77 -11.24 13.82
C GLU A 285 4.33 -11.00 14.28
N GLU A 286 3.89 -9.73 14.38
CA GLU A 286 2.52 -9.39 14.77
C GLU A 286 1.52 -9.80 13.68
N ALA A 287 1.85 -9.54 12.41
CA ALA A 287 1.03 -10.00 11.28
C ALA A 287 0.89 -11.53 11.27
N ALA A 288 1.99 -12.27 11.48
CA ALA A 288 1.97 -13.73 11.54
C ALA A 288 1.13 -14.28 12.70
N ARG A 289 1.23 -13.65 13.89
CA ARG A 289 0.39 -14.04 15.05
C ARG A 289 -1.09 -13.84 14.76
N ALA A 290 -1.46 -12.69 14.18
CA ALA A 290 -2.84 -12.41 13.81
C ALA A 290 -3.35 -13.37 12.71
N THR A 291 -2.53 -13.63 11.69
CA THR A 291 -2.85 -14.63 10.64
C THR A 291 -3.09 -16.01 11.24
N TYR A 292 -2.24 -16.44 12.17
CA TYR A 292 -2.37 -17.74 12.82
C TYR A 292 -3.66 -17.85 13.65
N ARG A 293 -4.07 -16.78 14.36
CA ARG A 293 -5.37 -16.76 15.04
C ARG A 293 -6.51 -16.93 14.04
N GLY A 294 -6.45 -16.23 12.90
CA GLY A 294 -7.44 -16.37 11.84
C GLY A 294 -7.51 -17.78 11.27
N TYR A 295 -6.37 -18.42 11.00
CA TYR A 295 -6.34 -19.81 10.51
C TYR A 295 -6.96 -20.78 11.49
N ARG A 296 -6.64 -20.67 12.77
CA ARG A 296 -7.27 -21.51 13.80
C ARG A 296 -8.78 -21.38 13.83
N ARG A 297 -9.29 -20.14 13.79
CA ARG A 297 -10.75 -19.90 13.76
C ARG A 297 -11.42 -20.50 12.52
N ALA A 298 -10.75 -20.48 11.37
CA ALA A 298 -11.33 -21.01 10.14
C ALA A 298 -11.34 -22.55 10.09
N VAL A 299 -10.41 -23.21 10.76
CA VAL A 299 -10.32 -24.69 10.80
C VAL A 299 -11.18 -25.28 11.92
N GLU A 300 -11.39 -24.54 13.01
CA GLU A 300 -12.18 -24.96 14.18
C GLU A 300 -13.69 -24.69 14.02
N ALA A 301 -14.11 -23.91 12.99
CA ALA A 301 -15.50 -23.58 12.68
C ALA A 301 -16.20 -24.68 11.87
#